data_816bd7ea18653480322fcbe4a0ca7598
#
_entry.id   816bd7ea18653480322fcbe4a0ca7598
#
_cell.length_a   1.000
_cell.length_b   1.000
_cell.length_c   1.000
_cell.angle_alpha   90.00
_cell.angle_beta   90.00
_cell.angle_gamma   90.00
#
_symmetry.space_group_name_H-M   'P 1'
#
loop_
_entity.id
_entity.type
_entity.pdbx_description
1 polymer ?
#
loop_
_entity_poly.entity_id
_entity_poly.type
_entity_poly.pdbx_seq_one_letter_code
_entity_poly.pdbx_strand_id
1 'polypeptide(L)'
;MKIKIYFFENSEFNKILKLKIDKFAKAEILAAICRLNTLSIIKRAGSGHLGTSFSAMDLFTWIKFFRFKTTKAELKNLNRNIFFSSKGHDAPALYSVLHAMNIISAKKILKLRRLKGLDGHPDVSIPGIEANTGSLGMGISKAKGFLWAKKHLKKKGNVVLIVGDGEFQEGQIFEALQTTAHQKLNDLIVIMDHNKIQSSQYVKKIIDLRNLKQKIKSFGWHVERCDGHDFKKMDKIFSKFLKIKNKPKFLIADTIKGKGVDFMEHTKVMKINKRYNWHAGAPDESNFQKAQSILLKKIEILQKKRKFNKLKITDITPKEVEKNNVEIH
;
A
#
# COMPACT_ATOMS: atom_id res chain seq x y z
N MET A 1 32.35 -4.40 7.21
CA MET A 1 31.98 -3.36 6.19
C MET A 1 30.59 -2.82 6.55
N LYS A 2 30.41 -1.50 6.70
CA LYS A 2 29.07 -0.93 6.93
C LYS A 2 28.15 -1.24 5.75
N ILE A 3 26.94 -1.73 6.02
CA ILE A 3 25.94 -2.03 4.99
C ILE A 3 25.44 -0.74 4.36
N LYS A 4 25.53 -0.65 3.03
CA LYS A 4 24.94 0.46 2.28
C LYS A 4 23.44 0.29 2.16
N ILE A 5 22.70 1.36 2.43
CA ILE A 5 21.24 1.44 2.27
C ILE A 5 20.93 2.32 1.07
N TYR A 6 20.35 1.73 0.03
CA TYR A 6 20.08 2.41 -1.23
C TYR A 6 18.63 2.90 -1.30
N PHE A 7 18.46 4.06 -1.94
CA PHE A 7 17.19 4.76 -2.04
C PHE A 7 17.07 5.47 -3.39
N PHE A 8 15.86 5.62 -3.90
CA PHE A 8 15.56 6.39 -5.09
C PHE A 8 14.85 7.69 -4.73
N GLU A 9 15.43 8.80 -5.16
CA GLU A 9 14.85 10.12 -5.01
C GLU A 9 13.65 10.34 -5.95
N ASN A 10 12.80 11.30 -5.63
CA ASN A 10 11.61 11.62 -6.42
C ASN A 10 11.90 11.88 -7.90
N SER A 11 13.04 12.48 -8.23
CA SER A 11 13.46 12.72 -9.62
C SER A 11 13.46 11.45 -10.48
N GLU A 12 13.81 10.31 -9.91
CA GLU A 12 13.88 9.05 -10.64
C GLU A 12 12.49 8.51 -10.99
N PHE A 13 11.52 8.69 -10.12
CA PHE A 13 10.12 8.36 -10.40
C PHE A 13 9.54 9.23 -11.52
N ASN A 14 9.90 10.51 -11.54
CA ASN A 14 9.50 11.43 -12.61
C ASN A 14 10.07 11.02 -13.98
N LYS A 15 11.31 10.48 -14.02
CA LYS A 15 11.88 9.92 -15.25
C LYS A 15 11.01 8.77 -15.78
N ILE A 16 10.61 7.82 -14.90
CA ILE A 16 9.76 6.69 -15.29
C ILE A 16 8.39 7.15 -15.81
N LEU A 17 7.78 8.13 -15.15
CA LEU A 17 6.48 8.67 -15.58
C LEU A 17 6.53 9.30 -16.97
N LYS A 18 7.68 9.88 -17.37
CA LYS A 18 7.92 10.50 -18.69
C LYS A 18 8.28 9.50 -19.79
N LEU A 19 8.61 8.24 -19.46
CA LEU A 19 8.96 7.24 -20.48
C LEU A 19 7.81 7.03 -21.49
N LYS A 20 8.15 6.81 -22.75
CA LYS A 20 7.20 6.45 -23.82
C LYS A 20 6.95 4.93 -23.85
N ILE A 21 6.49 4.37 -22.74
CA ILE A 21 6.10 2.96 -22.58
C ILE A 21 4.67 2.87 -22.03
N ASP A 22 4.06 1.69 -22.10
CA ASP A 22 2.70 1.49 -21.63
C ASP A 22 2.55 1.70 -20.09
N LYS A 23 1.36 2.05 -19.66
CA LYS A 23 1.07 2.37 -18.23
C LYS A 23 1.31 1.20 -17.30
N PHE A 24 1.14 -0.04 -17.76
CA PHE A 24 1.31 -1.24 -16.93
C PHE A 24 2.80 -1.52 -16.69
N ALA A 25 3.64 -1.29 -17.74
CA ALA A 25 5.08 -1.34 -17.58
C ALA A 25 5.60 -0.26 -16.63
N LYS A 26 5.08 0.97 -16.71
CA LYS A 26 5.40 2.04 -15.74
C LYS A 26 5.03 1.61 -14.32
N ALA A 27 3.83 1.05 -14.12
CA ALA A 27 3.36 0.60 -12.81
C ALA A 27 4.27 -0.49 -12.22
N GLU A 28 4.72 -1.45 -13.04
CA GLU A 28 5.64 -2.51 -12.62
C GLU A 28 6.98 -1.93 -12.11
N ILE A 29 7.56 -0.98 -12.84
CA ILE A 29 8.81 -0.32 -12.47
C ILE A 29 8.64 0.51 -11.20
N LEU A 30 7.60 1.34 -11.14
CA LEU A 30 7.30 2.18 -9.97
C LEU A 30 7.09 1.34 -8.71
N ALA A 31 6.35 0.23 -8.81
CA ALA A 31 6.14 -0.67 -7.69
C ALA A 31 7.44 -1.33 -7.21
N ALA A 32 8.34 -1.70 -8.12
CA ALA A 32 9.64 -2.27 -7.78
C ALA A 32 10.52 -1.26 -7.03
N ILE A 33 10.57 -0.01 -7.52
CA ILE A 33 11.35 1.07 -6.89
C ILE A 33 10.75 1.45 -5.53
N CYS A 34 9.42 1.55 -5.41
CA CYS A 34 8.75 1.82 -4.14
C CYS A 34 9.01 0.70 -3.11
N ARG A 35 9.09 -0.58 -3.54
CA ARG A 35 9.47 -1.68 -2.63
C ARG A 35 10.89 -1.51 -2.09
N LEU A 36 11.84 -1.11 -2.95
CA LEU A 36 13.20 -0.84 -2.47
C LEU A 36 13.22 0.31 -1.46
N ASN A 37 12.56 1.43 -1.77
CA ASN A 37 12.48 2.56 -0.84
C ASN A 37 11.82 2.15 0.48
N THR A 38 10.75 1.34 0.44
CA THR A 38 10.08 0.81 1.63
C THR A 38 11.01 -0.06 2.48
N LEU A 39 11.76 -0.97 1.85
CA LEU A 39 12.77 -1.80 2.53
C LEU A 39 13.80 -0.91 3.22
N SER A 40 14.28 0.11 2.54
CA SER A 40 15.35 1.00 2.99
C SER A 40 14.92 1.88 4.16
N ILE A 41 13.72 2.46 4.11
CA ILE A 41 13.21 3.27 5.23
C ILE A 41 12.88 2.43 6.46
N ILE A 42 12.38 1.20 6.30
CA ILE A 42 12.16 0.26 7.42
C ILE A 42 13.49 -0.16 8.03
N LYS A 43 14.51 -0.46 7.22
CA LYS A 43 15.85 -0.79 7.73
C LYS A 43 16.46 0.38 8.51
N ARG A 44 16.36 1.60 7.96
CA ARG A 44 16.83 2.82 8.62
C ARG A 44 16.09 3.12 9.93
N ALA A 45 14.79 2.86 9.95
CA ALA A 45 13.95 3.02 11.14
C ALA A 45 14.22 1.97 12.22
N GLY A 46 14.74 0.78 11.84
CA GLY A 46 14.87 -0.38 12.73
C GLY A 46 13.55 -1.10 13.00
N SER A 47 12.43 -0.62 12.48
CA SER A 47 11.08 -1.14 12.74
C SER A 47 10.11 -0.80 11.59
N GLY A 48 9.12 -1.66 11.38
CA GLY A 48 8.06 -1.48 10.39
C GLY A 48 7.40 -2.81 10.02
N HIS A 49 6.42 -2.77 9.10
CA HIS A 49 5.67 -3.94 8.66
C HIS A 49 5.96 -4.24 7.19
N LEU A 50 7.02 -5.01 6.93
CA LEU A 50 7.56 -5.21 5.58
C LEU A 50 6.63 -6.08 4.72
N GLY A 51 6.16 -7.21 5.26
CA GLY A 51 5.38 -8.19 4.48
C GLY A 51 4.10 -7.61 3.90
N THR A 52 3.33 -6.87 4.70
CA THR A 52 2.09 -6.23 4.27
C THR A 52 2.34 -5.02 3.36
N SER A 53 3.39 -4.25 3.61
CA SER A 53 3.82 -3.17 2.73
C SER A 53 4.15 -3.67 1.33
N PHE A 54 4.75 -4.84 1.23
CA PHE A 54 5.11 -5.45 -0.05
C PHE A 54 3.91 -6.07 -0.76
N SER A 55 2.94 -6.68 -0.05
CA SER A 55 1.73 -7.20 -0.68
C SER A 55 0.87 -6.10 -1.30
N ALA A 56 0.67 -5.01 -0.57
CA ALA A 56 -0.19 -3.91 -1.00
C ALA A 56 0.47 -2.94 -2.01
N MET A 57 1.78 -3.03 -2.25
CA MET A 57 2.51 -2.06 -3.06
C MET A 57 1.97 -1.89 -4.47
N ASP A 58 1.57 -2.99 -5.14
CA ASP A 58 1.02 -2.91 -6.49
C ASP A 58 -0.35 -2.22 -6.48
N LEU A 59 -1.16 -2.46 -5.45
CA LEU A 59 -2.45 -1.77 -5.23
C LEU A 59 -2.24 -0.27 -5.04
N PHE A 60 -1.34 0.14 -4.13
CA PHE A 60 -1.02 1.54 -3.90
C PHE A 60 -0.53 2.23 -5.18
N THR A 61 0.43 1.59 -5.87
CA THR A 61 1.02 2.14 -7.10
C THR A 61 -0.04 2.33 -8.17
N TRP A 62 -0.87 1.30 -8.40
CA TRP A 62 -1.91 1.37 -9.42
C TRP A 62 -2.94 2.46 -9.13
N ILE A 63 -3.43 2.51 -7.90
CA ILE A 63 -4.45 3.48 -7.47
C ILE A 63 -3.91 4.90 -7.56
N LYS A 64 -2.76 5.17 -6.95
CA LYS A 64 -2.24 6.53 -6.77
C LYS A 64 -1.66 7.13 -8.04
N PHE A 65 -1.01 6.34 -8.91
CA PHE A 65 -0.39 6.88 -10.13
C PHE A 65 -1.29 6.84 -11.36
N PHE A 66 -2.17 5.86 -11.46
CA PHE A 66 -2.86 5.59 -12.73
C PHE A 66 -4.38 5.67 -12.66
N ARG A 67 -4.98 5.43 -11.49
CA ARG A 67 -6.44 5.34 -11.42
C ARG A 67 -7.11 6.51 -10.73
N PHE A 68 -6.62 6.88 -9.56
CA PHE A 68 -7.13 7.97 -8.74
C PHE A 68 -6.00 8.90 -8.33
N LYS A 69 -5.23 9.31 -9.36
CA LYS A 69 -4.11 10.23 -9.17
C LYS A 69 -4.60 11.50 -8.49
N THR A 70 -3.87 11.91 -7.46
CA THR A 70 -4.07 13.20 -6.78
C THR A 70 -2.71 13.84 -6.65
N THR A 71 -2.52 14.99 -7.26
CA THR A 71 -1.29 15.79 -7.14
C THR A 71 -1.27 16.53 -5.83
N LYS A 72 -0.09 17.04 -5.42
CA LYS A 72 0.05 17.85 -4.22
C LYS A 72 -0.85 19.10 -4.25
N ALA A 73 -1.01 19.72 -5.42
CA ALA A 73 -1.87 20.90 -5.60
C ALA A 73 -3.35 20.57 -5.41
N GLU A 74 -3.77 19.34 -5.77
CA GLU A 74 -5.16 18.91 -5.67
C GLU A 74 -5.57 18.45 -4.27
N LEU A 75 -4.64 18.31 -3.32
CA LEU A 75 -4.96 17.83 -1.97
C LEU A 75 -6.05 18.65 -1.26
N LYS A 76 -6.16 19.93 -1.57
CA LYS A 76 -7.21 20.83 -1.01
C LYS A 76 -8.52 20.81 -1.79
N ASN A 77 -8.59 20.17 -2.96
CA ASN A 77 -9.80 20.11 -3.77
C ASN A 77 -10.78 19.09 -3.18
N LEU A 78 -11.92 19.55 -2.70
CA LEU A 78 -12.95 18.69 -2.10
C LEU A 78 -13.65 17.76 -3.12
N ASN A 79 -13.58 18.05 -4.43
CA ASN A 79 -14.11 17.18 -5.49
C ASN A 79 -13.17 16.04 -5.91
N ARG A 80 -11.94 16.00 -5.37
CA ARG A 80 -11.00 14.91 -5.66
C ARG A 80 -11.48 13.56 -5.12
N ASN A 81 -10.92 12.49 -5.65
CA ASN A 81 -11.06 11.19 -5.03
C ASN A 81 -10.26 11.14 -3.72
N ILE A 82 -10.79 10.46 -2.72
CA ILE A 82 -10.14 10.21 -1.43
C ILE A 82 -9.62 8.78 -1.44
N PHE A 83 -8.38 8.58 -1.00
CA PHE A 83 -7.78 7.25 -0.89
C PHE A 83 -7.04 7.10 0.44
N PHE A 84 -7.31 6.02 1.16
CA PHE A 84 -6.55 5.65 2.36
C PHE A 84 -6.52 4.14 2.58
N SER A 85 -5.62 3.67 3.43
CA SER A 85 -5.56 2.28 3.88
C SER A 85 -6.04 2.17 5.32
N SER A 86 -6.98 1.27 5.58
CA SER A 86 -7.43 0.92 6.93
C SER A 86 -6.37 0.13 7.71
N LYS A 87 -5.50 -0.56 6.98
CA LYS A 87 -4.39 -1.34 7.51
C LYS A 87 -3.24 -0.45 8.03
N GLY A 88 -3.44 0.55 8.81
CA GLY A 88 -2.42 1.55 9.18
C GLY A 88 -0.96 1.08 9.25
N HIS A 89 -0.74 -0.20 9.52
CA HIS A 89 0.58 -0.82 9.56
C HIS A 89 1.28 -0.99 8.20
N ASP A 90 0.59 -0.77 7.06
CA ASP A 90 1.22 -0.69 5.73
C ASP A 90 1.69 0.74 5.36
N ALA A 91 1.67 1.67 6.32
CA ALA A 91 2.12 3.05 6.17
C ALA A 91 3.48 3.21 5.46
N PRO A 92 4.51 2.39 5.69
CA PRO A 92 5.78 2.52 4.97
C PRO A 92 5.62 2.41 3.45
N ALA A 93 4.71 1.57 2.95
CA ALA A 93 4.41 1.50 1.51
C ALA A 93 3.70 2.76 1.03
N LEU A 94 2.69 3.22 1.76
CA LEU A 94 1.97 4.46 1.44
C LEU A 94 2.91 5.66 1.41
N TYR A 95 3.80 5.79 2.40
CA TYR A 95 4.79 6.87 2.45
C TYR A 95 5.77 6.82 1.28
N SER A 96 6.21 5.62 0.87
CA SER A 96 7.08 5.46 -0.29
C SER A 96 6.39 5.92 -1.59
N VAL A 97 5.10 5.63 -1.74
CA VAL A 97 4.30 6.10 -2.87
C VAL A 97 4.06 7.61 -2.81
N LEU A 98 3.76 8.18 -1.64
CA LEU A 98 3.59 9.63 -1.48
C LEU A 98 4.90 10.38 -1.73
N HIS A 99 6.06 9.82 -1.35
CA HIS A 99 7.35 10.36 -1.72
C HIS A 99 7.57 10.31 -3.25
N ALA A 100 7.29 9.18 -3.86
CA ALA A 100 7.39 9.02 -5.31
C ALA A 100 6.51 10.01 -6.10
N MET A 101 5.38 10.44 -5.51
CA MET A 101 4.48 11.47 -6.05
C MET A 101 4.89 12.92 -5.70
N ASN A 102 6.04 13.12 -5.04
CA ASN A 102 6.50 14.43 -4.56
C ASN A 102 5.55 15.12 -3.55
N ILE A 103 4.77 14.34 -2.80
CA ILE A 103 3.90 14.83 -1.72
C ILE A 103 4.69 14.91 -0.42
N ILE A 104 5.50 13.88 -0.11
CA ILE A 104 6.39 13.81 1.06
C ILE A 104 7.84 13.97 0.60
N SER A 105 8.61 14.83 1.28
CA SER A 105 10.03 15.03 0.98
C SER A 105 10.90 13.85 1.42
N ALA A 106 12.06 13.67 0.78
CA ALA A 106 13.06 12.67 1.20
C ALA A 106 13.48 12.88 2.66
N LYS A 107 13.73 14.12 3.07
CA LYS A 107 14.08 14.45 4.47
C LYS A 107 13.04 13.93 5.47
N LYS A 108 11.74 13.96 5.13
CA LYS A 108 10.67 13.52 6.04
C LYS A 108 10.52 11.99 6.03
N ILE A 109 10.55 11.35 4.87
CA ILE A 109 10.38 9.88 4.78
C ILE A 109 11.56 9.13 5.42
N LEU A 110 12.78 9.67 5.35
CA LEU A 110 13.96 9.11 5.99
C LEU A 110 13.94 9.20 7.52
N LYS A 111 12.99 9.93 8.09
CA LYS A 111 12.70 10.00 9.53
C LYS A 111 11.49 9.16 9.93
N LEU A 112 11.24 8.03 9.26
CA LEU A 112 10.20 7.08 9.68
C LEU A 112 10.45 6.64 11.13
N ARG A 113 9.42 6.73 11.98
CA ARG A 113 9.47 6.40 13.43
C ARG A 113 10.58 7.16 14.18
N ARG A 114 10.76 8.43 13.85
CA ARG A 114 11.67 9.37 14.54
C ARG A 114 10.94 10.66 14.85
N LEU A 115 11.35 11.37 15.90
CA LEU A 115 10.84 12.67 16.26
C LEU A 115 10.81 13.63 15.06
N LYS A 116 9.72 14.38 14.92
CA LYS A 116 9.49 15.31 13.80
C LYS A 116 9.57 14.63 12.41
N GLY A 117 9.39 13.32 12.38
CA GLY A 117 9.40 12.50 11.16
C GLY A 117 8.02 12.02 10.73
N LEU A 118 7.92 10.74 10.41
CA LEU A 118 6.69 10.03 10.07
C LEU A 118 6.38 8.95 11.10
N ASP A 119 5.14 8.88 11.52
CA ASP A 119 4.69 7.85 12.46
C ASP A 119 4.65 6.47 11.83
N GLY A 120 4.58 5.44 12.67
CA GLY A 120 4.46 4.05 12.23
C GLY A 120 3.10 3.72 11.62
N HIS A 121 2.08 4.55 11.88
CA HIS A 121 0.75 4.52 11.31
C HIS A 121 0.43 5.87 10.66
N PRO A 122 -0.49 5.94 9.68
CA PRO A 122 -0.82 7.20 9.01
C PRO A 122 -1.44 8.21 9.96
N ASP A 123 -0.95 9.46 9.90
CA ASP A 123 -1.49 10.61 10.62
C ASP A 123 -1.89 11.73 9.65
N VAL A 124 -3.06 12.35 9.88
CA VAL A 124 -3.64 13.37 9.00
C VAL A 124 -2.84 14.68 8.96
N SER A 125 -1.93 14.91 9.89
CA SER A 125 -0.98 16.03 9.82
C SER A 125 0.00 15.92 8.64
N ILE A 126 0.12 14.70 8.06
CA ILE A 126 1.00 14.44 6.93
C ILE A 126 0.25 14.67 5.62
N PRO A 127 0.75 15.53 4.70
CA PRO A 127 0.10 15.77 3.42
C PRO A 127 -0.14 14.47 2.64
N GLY A 128 -1.37 14.29 2.13
CA GLY A 128 -1.77 13.11 1.38
C GLY A 128 -2.23 11.93 2.23
N ILE A 129 -2.22 12.05 3.55
CA ILE A 129 -2.89 11.14 4.48
C ILE A 129 -4.29 11.67 4.76
N GLU A 130 -5.29 10.85 4.53
CA GLU A 130 -6.71 11.23 4.59
C GLU A 130 -7.37 10.88 5.92
N ALA A 131 -6.86 9.86 6.61
CA ALA A 131 -7.41 9.40 7.87
C ALA A 131 -6.31 8.80 8.75
N ASN A 132 -6.39 9.02 10.06
CA ASN A 132 -5.63 8.27 11.04
C ASN A 132 -6.15 6.83 11.03
N THR A 133 -5.26 5.85 10.89
CA THR A 133 -5.61 4.43 10.82
C THR A 133 -4.65 3.60 11.65
N GLY A 134 -5.05 2.35 11.96
CA GLY A 134 -4.29 1.46 12.86
C GLY A 134 -5.23 0.62 13.73
N SER A 135 -6.34 1.21 14.20
CA SER A 135 -7.46 0.44 14.75
C SER A 135 -8.18 -0.26 13.60
N LEU A 136 -8.01 -1.59 13.51
CA LEU A 136 -8.54 -2.40 12.42
C LEU A 136 -10.07 -2.45 12.45
N GLY A 137 -10.70 -2.68 11.30
CA GLY A 137 -12.14 -2.73 11.14
C GLY A 137 -12.83 -1.37 10.94
N MET A 138 -12.19 -0.26 11.30
CA MET A 138 -12.81 1.07 11.29
C MET A 138 -12.83 1.75 9.91
N GLY A 139 -12.09 1.23 8.94
CA GLY A 139 -11.87 1.91 7.65
C GLY A 139 -13.14 2.16 6.85
N ILE A 140 -14.04 1.17 6.74
CA ILE A 140 -15.29 1.33 5.98
C ILE A 140 -16.18 2.40 6.63
N SER A 141 -16.25 2.44 7.96
CA SER A 141 -17.02 3.46 8.70
C SER A 141 -16.45 4.86 8.47
N LYS A 142 -15.12 5.03 8.49
CA LYS A 142 -14.47 6.31 8.14
C LYS A 142 -14.76 6.71 6.70
N ALA A 143 -14.69 5.76 5.75
CA ALA A 143 -15.01 6.01 4.34
C ALA A 143 -16.47 6.46 4.14
N LYS A 144 -17.42 5.91 4.92
CA LYS A 144 -18.81 6.38 4.95
C LYS A 144 -18.89 7.84 5.38
N GLY A 145 -18.17 8.21 6.43
CA GLY A 145 -18.11 9.61 6.92
C GLY A 145 -17.65 10.56 5.82
N PHE A 146 -16.61 10.21 5.07
CA PHE A 146 -16.16 11.01 3.92
C PHE A 146 -17.23 11.14 2.83
N LEU A 147 -17.96 10.07 2.52
CA LEU A 147 -19.02 10.12 1.53
C LEU A 147 -20.22 10.96 1.99
N TRP A 148 -20.59 10.89 3.26
CA TRP A 148 -21.62 11.73 3.84
C TRP A 148 -21.23 13.19 3.80
N ALA A 149 -20.00 13.53 4.19
CA ALA A 149 -19.49 14.90 4.10
C ALA A 149 -19.52 15.40 2.66
N LYS A 150 -19.06 14.59 1.69
CA LYS A 150 -19.15 14.94 0.26
C LYS A 150 -20.60 15.18 -0.19
N LYS A 151 -21.51 14.30 0.19
CA LYS A 151 -22.95 14.43 -0.16
C LYS A 151 -23.55 15.72 0.43
N HIS A 152 -23.30 15.98 1.72
CA HIS A 152 -23.77 17.19 2.42
C HIS A 152 -23.23 18.46 1.76
N LEU A 153 -21.93 18.47 1.45
CA LEU A 153 -21.28 19.61 0.80
C LEU A 153 -21.48 19.67 -0.72
N LYS A 154 -22.31 18.78 -1.32
CA LYS A 154 -22.54 18.65 -2.76
C LYS A 154 -21.25 18.51 -3.57
N LYS A 155 -20.27 17.76 -3.03
CA LYS A 155 -18.97 17.49 -3.66
C LYS A 155 -18.97 16.12 -4.34
N LYS A 156 -18.21 16.01 -5.44
CA LYS A 156 -18.05 14.77 -6.23
C LYS A 156 -16.79 14.00 -5.80
N GLY A 157 -16.61 12.81 -6.38
CA GLY A 157 -15.41 11.97 -6.22
C GLY A 157 -15.64 10.73 -5.37
N ASN A 158 -14.97 9.67 -5.76
CA ASN A 158 -15.04 8.37 -5.05
C ASN A 158 -14.21 8.40 -3.77
N VAL A 159 -14.58 7.54 -2.82
CA VAL A 159 -13.73 7.14 -1.70
C VAL A 159 -13.22 5.73 -1.99
N VAL A 160 -11.92 5.55 -1.96
CA VAL A 160 -11.23 4.29 -2.22
C VAL A 160 -10.48 3.88 -0.97
N LEU A 161 -10.71 2.67 -0.51
CA LEU A 161 -10.20 2.16 0.75
C LEU A 161 -9.50 0.81 0.54
N ILE A 162 -8.30 0.63 1.11
CA ILE A 162 -7.70 -0.70 1.26
C ILE A 162 -7.99 -1.25 2.66
N VAL A 163 -8.43 -2.51 2.72
CA VAL A 163 -8.61 -3.29 3.97
C VAL A 163 -7.75 -4.56 3.91
N GLY A 164 -7.45 -5.15 5.06
CA GLY A 164 -6.80 -6.45 5.14
C GLY A 164 -7.78 -7.61 5.24
N ASP A 165 -7.35 -8.81 4.89
CA ASP A 165 -8.15 -10.02 5.08
C ASP A 165 -8.26 -10.42 6.56
N GLY A 166 -7.19 -10.31 7.36
CA GLY A 166 -7.27 -10.49 8.80
C GLY A 166 -8.14 -9.43 9.48
N GLU A 167 -8.10 -8.19 9.00
CA GLU A 167 -8.98 -7.11 9.45
C GLU A 167 -10.46 -7.43 9.19
N PHE A 168 -10.75 -8.24 8.19
CA PHE A 168 -12.13 -8.62 7.84
C PHE A 168 -12.79 -9.55 8.87
N GLN A 169 -12.08 -9.92 9.93
CA GLN A 169 -12.63 -10.64 11.09
C GLN A 169 -13.28 -9.70 12.12
N GLU A 170 -13.04 -8.39 12.05
CA GLU A 170 -13.63 -7.41 12.95
C GLU A 170 -15.13 -7.24 12.71
N GLY A 171 -15.92 -7.23 13.78
CA GLY A 171 -17.40 -7.07 13.72
C GLY A 171 -17.81 -5.78 13.03
N GLN A 172 -17.09 -4.68 13.30
CA GLN A 172 -17.32 -3.36 12.69
C GLN A 172 -17.32 -3.38 11.16
N ILE A 173 -16.59 -4.31 10.53
CA ILE A 173 -16.61 -4.47 9.06
C ILE A 173 -18.03 -4.85 8.59
N PHE A 174 -18.67 -5.83 9.24
CA PHE A 174 -19.99 -6.33 8.84
C PHE A 174 -21.07 -5.29 9.06
N GLU A 175 -21.05 -4.59 10.20
CA GLU A 175 -21.94 -3.46 10.48
C GLU A 175 -21.81 -2.36 9.41
N ALA A 176 -20.56 -2.04 9.04
CA ALA A 176 -20.28 -1.02 8.04
C ALA A 176 -20.71 -1.46 6.62
N LEU A 177 -20.51 -2.73 6.23
CA LEU A 177 -20.96 -3.27 4.95
C LEU A 177 -22.48 -3.14 4.79
N GLN A 178 -23.24 -3.57 5.79
CA GLN A 178 -24.69 -3.54 5.80
C GLN A 178 -25.21 -2.11 5.65
N THR A 179 -24.75 -1.21 6.49
CA THR A 179 -25.21 0.16 6.54
C THR A 179 -24.77 0.96 5.29
N THR A 180 -23.60 0.68 4.71
CA THR A 180 -23.13 1.31 3.47
C THR A 180 -24.06 1.01 2.28
N ALA A 181 -24.44 -0.26 2.13
CA ALA A 181 -25.34 -0.68 1.06
C ALA A 181 -26.75 -0.10 1.25
N HIS A 182 -27.30 -0.17 2.48
CA HIS A 182 -28.61 0.39 2.83
C HIS A 182 -28.68 1.89 2.53
N GLN A 183 -27.66 2.66 2.86
CA GLN A 183 -27.58 4.10 2.65
C GLN A 183 -27.20 4.48 1.22
N LYS A 184 -27.04 3.50 0.33
CA LYS A 184 -26.70 3.71 -1.08
C LYS A 184 -25.44 4.58 -1.29
N LEU A 185 -24.41 4.34 -0.48
CA LEU A 185 -23.13 5.05 -0.60
C LEU A 185 -22.30 4.46 -1.76
N ASN A 186 -22.80 4.66 -2.97
CA ASN A 186 -22.38 3.96 -4.17
C ASN A 186 -21.00 4.39 -4.69
N ASP A 187 -20.47 5.53 -4.24
CA ASP A 187 -19.14 6.00 -4.62
C ASP A 187 -18.02 5.44 -3.74
N LEU A 188 -18.33 4.44 -2.88
CA LEU A 188 -17.33 3.68 -2.14
C LEU A 188 -16.78 2.52 -2.98
N ILE A 189 -15.45 2.43 -3.01
CA ILE A 189 -14.70 1.29 -3.56
C ILE A 189 -13.80 0.75 -2.46
N VAL A 190 -14.06 -0.45 -2.00
CA VAL A 190 -13.21 -1.17 -1.04
C VAL A 190 -12.37 -2.21 -1.76
N ILE A 191 -11.09 -2.29 -1.41
CA ILE A 191 -10.13 -3.24 -1.97
C ILE A 191 -9.56 -4.04 -0.81
N MET A 192 -9.75 -5.35 -0.82
CA MET A 192 -9.12 -6.24 0.15
C MET A 192 -7.74 -6.66 -0.36
N ASP A 193 -6.69 -6.33 0.37
CA ASP A 193 -5.38 -6.98 0.23
C ASP A 193 -5.46 -8.39 0.82
N HIS A 194 -5.93 -9.34 -0.02
CA HIS A 194 -6.15 -10.73 0.37
C HIS A 194 -4.84 -11.52 0.27
N ASN A 195 -3.91 -11.22 1.19
CA ASN A 195 -2.60 -11.87 1.23
C ASN A 195 -2.59 -13.16 2.05
N LYS A 196 -3.71 -13.56 2.65
CA LYS A 196 -3.97 -14.84 3.33
C LYS A 196 -3.24 -15.04 4.66
N ILE A 197 -2.46 -14.04 5.10
CA ILE A 197 -1.64 -14.15 6.32
C ILE A 197 -1.98 -13.02 7.29
N GLN A 198 -2.48 -13.38 8.46
CA GLN A 198 -2.70 -12.50 9.59
C GLN A 198 -1.54 -12.67 10.58
N SER A 199 -0.84 -11.54 10.87
CA SER A 199 0.38 -11.59 11.69
C SER A 199 1.36 -12.64 11.16
N SER A 200 1.47 -13.79 11.80
CA SER A 200 2.42 -14.86 11.46
C SER A 200 1.75 -16.16 10.96
N GLN A 201 0.42 -16.20 10.85
CA GLN A 201 -0.32 -17.44 10.52
C GLN A 201 -1.32 -17.20 9.38
N TYR A 202 -1.76 -18.28 8.73
CA TYR A 202 -2.84 -18.21 7.75
C TYR A 202 -4.14 -17.73 8.40
N VAL A 203 -4.80 -16.73 7.76
CA VAL A 203 -6.13 -16.25 8.16
C VAL A 203 -7.10 -17.41 8.36
N LYS A 204 -7.12 -18.37 7.42
CA LYS A 204 -7.99 -19.55 7.49
C LYS A 204 -7.78 -20.42 8.74
N LYS A 205 -6.57 -20.41 9.31
CA LYS A 205 -6.28 -21.16 10.55
C LYS A 205 -6.69 -20.42 11.81
N ILE A 206 -6.83 -19.09 11.74
CA ILE A 206 -7.25 -18.27 12.86
C ILE A 206 -8.77 -18.19 12.88
N ILE A 207 -9.37 -17.58 11.84
CA ILE A 207 -10.81 -17.59 11.59
C ILE A 207 -11.02 -17.73 10.08
N ASP A 208 -11.69 -18.79 9.65
CA ASP A 208 -12.00 -19.01 8.25
C ASP A 208 -13.09 -18.05 7.76
N LEU A 209 -12.73 -17.15 6.87
CA LEU A 209 -13.65 -16.18 6.29
C LEU A 209 -14.66 -16.80 5.29
N ARG A 210 -14.52 -18.10 4.99
CA ARG A 210 -15.39 -18.84 4.06
C ARG A 210 -15.45 -18.19 2.66
N ASN A 211 -16.61 -18.25 2.00
CA ASN A 211 -16.81 -17.65 0.69
C ASN A 211 -16.97 -16.12 0.80
N LEU A 212 -15.86 -15.40 0.83
CA LEU A 212 -15.82 -13.93 0.93
C LEU A 212 -16.67 -13.24 -0.15
N LYS A 213 -16.61 -13.72 -1.41
CA LYS A 213 -17.35 -13.09 -2.50
C LYS A 213 -18.86 -13.16 -2.27
N GLN A 214 -19.36 -14.31 -1.85
CA GLN A 214 -20.78 -14.49 -1.56
C GLN A 214 -21.19 -13.72 -0.31
N LYS A 215 -20.38 -13.79 0.76
CA LYS A 215 -20.61 -13.07 2.01
C LYS A 215 -20.75 -11.56 1.79
N ILE A 216 -19.86 -10.94 1.01
CA ILE A 216 -19.92 -9.51 0.74
C ILE A 216 -21.09 -9.17 -0.20
N LYS A 217 -21.38 -10.03 -1.17
CA LYS A 217 -22.55 -9.85 -2.05
C LYS A 217 -23.87 -9.87 -1.31
N SER A 218 -24.03 -10.70 -0.26
CA SER A 218 -25.26 -10.77 0.54
C SER A 218 -25.60 -9.45 1.25
N PHE A 219 -24.61 -8.60 1.50
CA PHE A 219 -24.81 -7.24 1.99
C PHE A 219 -25.20 -6.23 0.91
N GLY A 220 -25.42 -6.65 -0.34
CA GLY A 220 -25.85 -5.74 -1.41
C GLY A 220 -24.70 -5.09 -2.21
N TRP A 221 -23.45 -5.51 -2.02
CA TRP A 221 -22.30 -4.97 -2.73
C TRP A 221 -22.09 -5.61 -4.11
N HIS A 222 -21.53 -4.85 -5.05
CA HIS A 222 -20.94 -5.44 -6.25
C HIS A 222 -19.52 -5.92 -5.96
N VAL A 223 -19.24 -7.20 -6.22
CA VAL A 223 -17.97 -7.85 -5.82
C VAL A 223 -17.26 -8.45 -7.03
N GLU A 224 -16.01 -8.05 -7.21
CA GLU A 224 -15.07 -8.66 -8.16
C GLU A 224 -13.88 -9.27 -7.41
N ARG A 225 -13.16 -10.19 -8.09
CA ARG A 225 -11.94 -10.80 -7.56
C ARG A 225 -10.92 -10.96 -8.69
N CYS A 226 -9.66 -10.63 -8.41
CA CYS A 226 -8.55 -10.84 -9.34
C CYS A 226 -7.22 -11.00 -8.59
N ASP A 227 -6.19 -11.39 -9.35
CA ASP A 227 -4.80 -11.25 -8.92
C ASP A 227 -4.49 -9.76 -8.70
N GLY A 228 -4.14 -9.39 -7.46
CA GLY A 228 -3.79 -8.02 -7.07
C GLY A 228 -2.41 -7.56 -7.57
N HIS A 229 -1.66 -8.44 -8.22
CA HIS A 229 -0.40 -8.13 -8.89
C HIS A 229 -0.54 -7.99 -10.42
N ASP A 230 -1.75 -8.21 -10.96
CA ASP A 230 -2.06 -8.04 -12.39
C ASP A 230 -2.71 -6.66 -12.64
N PHE A 231 -1.88 -5.69 -13.03
CA PHE A 231 -2.34 -4.33 -13.32
C PHE A 231 -3.39 -4.27 -14.43
N LYS A 232 -3.35 -5.17 -15.43
CA LYS A 232 -4.32 -5.19 -16.54
C LYS A 232 -5.69 -5.66 -16.04
N LYS A 233 -5.73 -6.71 -15.20
CA LYS A 233 -6.99 -7.18 -14.60
C LYS A 233 -7.57 -6.14 -13.66
N MET A 234 -6.75 -5.52 -12.83
CA MET A 234 -7.20 -4.42 -11.97
C MET A 234 -7.79 -3.27 -12.80
N ASP A 235 -7.13 -2.84 -13.88
CA ASP A 235 -7.63 -1.76 -14.74
C ASP A 235 -9.01 -2.05 -15.33
N LYS A 236 -9.23 -3.27 -15.83
CA LYS A 236 -10.55 -3.72 -16.34
C LYS A 236 -11.63 -3.65 -15.25
N ILE A 237 -11.32 -4.12 -14.03
CA ILE A 237 -12.29 -4.11 -12.93
C ILE A 237 -12.60 -2.68 -12.49
N PHE A 238 -11.60 -1.82 -12.33
CA PHE A 238 -11.85 -0.42 -12.00
C PHE A 238 -12.67 0.30 -13.08
N SER A 239 -12.42 0.01 -14.35
CA SER A 239 -13.21 0.55 -15.45
C SER A 239 -14.67 0.10 -15.39
N LYS A 240 -14.93 -1.15 -14.98
CA LYS A 240 -16.28 -1.67 -14.70
C LYS A 240 -16.90 -0.97 -13.49
N PHE A 241 -16.17 -0.83 -12.39
CA PHE A 241 -16.64 -0.20 -11.16
C PHE A 241 -17.14 1.23 -11.38
N LEU A 242 -16.45 2.02 -12.21
CA LEU A 242 -16.85 3.40 -12.49
C LEU A 242 -18.18 3.51 -13.27
N LYS A 243 -18.57 2.43 -13.96
CA LYS A 243 -19.87 2.36 -14.67
C LYS A 243 -21.02 1.98 -13.73
N ILE A 244 -20.74 1.35 -12.58
CA ILE A 244 -21.76 0.90 -11.62
C ILE A 244 -22.14 2.06 -10.71
N LYS A 245 -23.39 2.52 -10.77
CA LYS A 245 -23.90 3.69 -10.03
C LYS A 245 -24.89 3.36 -8.91
N ASN A 246 -25.31 2.11 -8.80
CA ASN A 246 -26.39 1.70 -7.90
C ASN A 246 -25.95 0.83 -6.72
N LYS A 247 -24.66 0.51 -6.60
CA LYS A 247 -24.11 -0.32 -5.52
C LYS A 247 -22.71 0.14 -5.11
N PRO A 248 -22.33 0.03 -3.84
CA PRO A 248 -20.93 0.12 -3.43
C PRO A 248 -20.13 -1.06 -4.03
N LYS A 249 -18.83 -0.90 -4.23
CA LYS A 249 -17.98 -1.83 -4.96
C LYS A 249 -16.91 -2.42 -4.04
N PHE A 250 -16.66 -3.71 -4.22
CA PHE A 250 -15.66 -4.44 -3.47
C PHE A 250 -14.76 -5.25 -4.41
N LEU A 251 -13.46 -5.05 -4.32
CA LEU A 251 -12.45 -5.86 -4.99
C LEU A 251 -11.75 -6.77 -3.98
N ILE A 252 -11.82 -8.08 -4.17
CA ILE A 252 -10.94 -9.03 -3.49
C ILE A 252 -9.68 -9.16 -4.36
N ALA A 253 -8.60 -8.52 -3.96
CA ALA A 253 -7.32 -8.59 -4.64
C ALA A 253 -6.47 -9.69 -4.00
N ASP A 254 -6.33 -10.83 -4.68
CA ASP A 254 -5.44 -11.90 -4.22
C ASP A 254 -3.99 -11.44 -4.35
N THR A 255 -3.27 -11.38 -3.23
CA THR A 255 -1.90 -10.89 -3.16
C THR A 255 -0.97 -11.88 -2.46
N ILE A 256 0.32 -11.59 -2.51
CA ILE A 256 1.36 -12.38 -1.85
C ILE A 256 2.02 -11.52 -0.78
N LYS A 257 1.88 -11.90 0.50
CA LYS A 257 2.60 -11.22 1.60
C LYS A 257 4.11 -11.36 1.39
N GLY A 258 4.84 -10.23 1.40
CA GLY A 258 6.27 -10.22 1.10
C GLY A 258 6.62 -10.17 -0.39
N LYS A 259 5.67 -9.83 -1.27
CA LYS A 259 5.83 -9.81 -2.74
C LYS A 259 7.06 -9.07 -3.23
N GLY A 260 7.81 -9.74 -4.11
CA GLY A 260 8.96 -9.14 -4.80
C GLY A 260 10.31 -9.51 -4.21
N VAL A 261 10.34 -10.14 -3.03
CA VAL A 261 11.52 -10.75 -2.42
C VAL A 261 11.19 -12.20 -2.10
N ASP A 262 11.67 -13.11 -2.89
CA ASP A 262 11.24 -14.51 -2.94
C ASP A 262 11.31 -15.24 -1.59
N PHE A 263 12.38 -15.06 -0.82
CA PHE A 263 12.53 -15.66 0.52
C PHE A 263 11.65 -15.00 1.59
N MET A 264 10.97 -13.88 1.29
CA MET A 264 9.99 -13.22 2.14
C MET A 264 8.54 -13.51 1.70
N GLU A 265 8.32 -14.07 0.51
CA GLU A 265 6.98 -14.41 0.03
C GLU A 265 6.37 -15.53 0.87
N HIS A 266 5.16 -15.30 1.41
CA HIS A 266 4.49 -16.30 2.26
C HIS A 266 4.31 -17.66 1.57
N THR A 267 4.17 -17.68 0.26
CA THR A 267 4.04 -18.89 -0.54
C THR A 267 5.24 -19.83 -0.44
N LYS A 268 6.43 -19.27 -0.10
CA LYS A 268 7.66 -20.02 0.16
C LYS A 268 7.92 -20.19 1.67
N VAL A 269 7.88 -19.08 2.41
CA VAL A 269 8.18 -19.05 3.85
C VAL A 269 7.31 -20.01 4.65
N MET A 270 5.99 -20.03 4.39
CA MET A 270 5.05 -20.85 5.14
C MET A 270 5.20 -22.37 4.86
N LYS A 271 5.79 -22.73 3.72
CA LYS A 271 6.11 -24.15 3.42
C LYS A 271 7.27 -24.66 4.27
N ILE A 272 8.24 -23.79 4.55
CA ILE A 272 9.48 -24.14 5.27
C ILE A 272 9.27 -23.98 6.77
N ASN A 273 8.87 -22.77 7.22
CA ASN A 273 8.88 -22.38 8.62
C ASN A 273 7.55 -22.57 9.34
N LYS A 274 6.45 -22.92 8.61
CA LYS A 274 5.06 -23.00 9.12
C LYS A 274 4.59 -21.71 9.82
N ARG A 275 5.41 -20.65 9.85
CA ARG A 275 5.17 -19.34 10.44
C ARG A 275 5.75 -18.25 9.56
N TYR A 276 5.06 -17.12 9.45
CA TYR A 276 5.51 -15.97 8.67
C TYR A 276 6.33 -15.02 9.55
N ASN A 277 7.62 -14.85 9.23
CA ASN A 277 8.57 -14.11 10.07
C ASN A 277 8.75 -12.63 9.68
N TRP A 278 8.16 -12.18 8.56
CA TRP A 278 8.35 -10.83 8.00
C TRP A 278 7.13 -9.91 8.24
N HIS A 279 6.35 -10.17 9.30
CA HIS A 279 5.18 -9.35 9.59
C HIS A 279 5.58 -7.98 10.16
N ALA A 280 6.38 -7.96 11.20
CA ALA A 280 6.85 -6.76 11.89
C ALA A 280 8.37 -6.83 12.12
N GLY A 281 8.99 -5.67 12.40
CA GLY A 281 10.42 -5.53 12.57
C GLY A 281 11.15 -5.17 11.26
N ALA A 282 12.42 -4.77 11.40
CA ALA A 282 13.34 -4.62 10.28
C ALA A 282 14.12 -5.92 10.07
N PRO A 283 14.47 -6.28 8.83
CA PRO A 283 15.35 -7.42 8.59
C PRO A 283 16.74 -7.19 9.21
N ASP A 284 17.36 -8.27 9.67
CA ASP A 284 18.78 -8.25 10.05
C ASP A 284 19.66 -7.82 8.86
N GLU A 285 20.97 -7.71 9.09
CA GLU A 285 21.87 -7.20 8.06
C GLU A 285 21.96 -8.10 6.83
N SER A 286 22.09 -9.39 7.04
CA SER A 286 22.21 -10.38 5.96
C SER A 286 20.94 -10.43 5.10
N ASN A 287 19.78 -10.56 5.74
CA ASN A 287 18.50 -10.60 5.06
C ASN A 287 18.18 -9.27 4.35
N PHE A 288 18.59 -8.13 4.93
CA PHE A 288 18.43 -6.84 4.29
C PHE A 288 19.26 -6.76 2.99
N GLN A 289 20.55 -7.10 3.05
CA GLN A 289 21.44 -7.08 1.87
C GLN A 289 20.90 -7.98 0.76
N LYS A 290 20.48 -9.19 1.11
CA LYS A 290 19.89 -10.14 0.17
C LYS A 290 18.62 -9.58 -0.48
N ALA A 291 17.71 -9.02 0.32
CA ALA A 291 16.46 -8.42 -0.19
C ALA A 291 16.75 -7.21 -1.10
N GLN A 292 17.67 -6.32 -0.68
CA GLN A 292 18.09 -5.17 -1.46
C GLN A 292 18.68 -5.59 -2.82
N SER A 293 19.58 -6.59 -2.83
CA SER A 293 20.16 -7.14 -4.05
C SER A 293 19.09 -7.69 -5.00
N ILE A 294 18.12 -8.45 -4.50
CA ILE A 294 17.03 -9.00 -5.30
C ILE A 294 16.20 -7.89 -5.95
N LEU A 295 15.85 -6.85 -5.18
CA LEU A 295 15.07 -5.73 -5.70
C LEU A 295 15.85 -4.89 -6.71
N LEU A 296 17.14 -4.64 -6.48
CA LEU A 296 18.00 -3.93 -7.44
C LEU A 296 18.14 -4.72 -8.74
N LYS A 297 18.39 -6.03 -8.66
CA LYS A 297 18.46 -6.90 -9.85
C LYS A 297 17.15 -6.90 -10.63
N LYS A 298 16.00 -6.92 -9.93
CA LYS A 298 14.69 -6.82 -10.57
C LYS A 298 14.54 -5.50 -11.33
N ILE A 299 14.93 -4.37 -10.72
CA ILE A 299 14.88 -3.05 -11.34
C ILE A 299 15.79 -3.02 -12.58
N GLU A 300 16.99 -3.56 -12.48
CA GLU A 300 17.93 -3.65 -13.61
C GLU A 300 17.36 -4.47 -14.78
N ILE A 301 16.74 -5.62 -14.49
CA ILE A 301 16.07 -6.44 -15.50
C ILE A 301 14.96 -5.64 -16.20
N LEU A 302 14.17 -4.90 -15.45
CA LEU A 302 13.11 -4.05 -16.00
C LEU A 302 13.68 -2.92 -16.86
N GLN A 303 14.80 -2.31 -16.45
CA GLN A 303 15.51 -1.30 -17.23
C GLN A 303 15.97 -1.86 -18.58
N LYS A 304 16.64 -3.01 -18.58
CA LYS A 304 17.11 -3.68 -19.79
C LYS A 304 15.94 -4.07 -20.71
N LYS A 305 14.87 -4.67 -20.14
CA LYS A 305 13.68 -5.09 -20.88
C LYS A 305 12.93 -3.93 -21.53
N ARG A 306 12.89 -2.77 -20.89
CA ARG A 306 12.16 -1.58 -21.36
C ARG A 306 13.06 -0.52 -21.99
N LYS A 307 14.37 -0.78 -22.11
CA LYS A 307 15.37 0.04 -22.81
C LYS A 307 15.37 1.51 -22.35
N PHE A 308 15.47 1.75 -21.04
CA PHE A 308 15.60 3.11 -20.50
C PHE A 308 16.88 3.28 -19.67
N ASN A 309 17.32 4.53 -19.52
CA ASN A 309 18.58 4.87 -18.86
C ASN A 309 18.61 4.42 -17.40
N LYS A 310 19.82 4.09 -16.92
CA LYS A 310 20.06 3.68 -15.53
C LYS A 310 19.56 4.77 -14.57
N LEU A 311 18.79 4.35 -13.57
CA LEU A 311 18.32 5.24 -12.51
C LEU A 311 19.44 5.54 -11.53
N LYS A 312 19.47 6.77 -11.02
CA LYS A 312 20.44 7.18 -9.99
C LYS A 312 20.00 6.66 -8.64
N ILE A 313 20.91 5.97 -7.97
CA ILE A 313 20.72 5.43 -6.61
C ILE A 313 21.42 6.37 -5.63
N THR A 314 20.75 6.70 -4.55
CA THR A 314 21.29 7.49 -3.43
C THR A 314 21.59 6.56 -2.26
N ASP A 315 22.78 6.69 -1.69
CA ASP A 315 23.15 6.01 -0.45
C ASP A 315 22.64 6.84 0.75
N ILE A 316 21.75 6.25 1.54
CA ILE A 316 21.13 6.86 2.72
C ILE A 316 21.58 6.21 4.02
N THR A 317 22.73 5.52 4.01
CA THR A 317 23.29 4.90 5.20
C THR A 317 23.52 5.95 6.30
N PRO A 318 23.02 5.75 7.53
CA PRO A 318 23.23 6.70 8.61
C PRO A 318 24.71 6.93 8.89
N LYS A 319 25.12 8.19 8.98
CA LYS A 319 26.46 8.57 9.49
C LYS A 319 26.50 8.32 11.00
N GLU A 320 27.69 8.16 11.58
CA GLU A 320 27.85 7.83 13.02
C GLU A 320 27.20 8.85 13.97
N VAL A 321 27.26 10.13 13.61
CA VAL A 321 26.68 11.24 14.40
C VAL A 321 25.13 11.12 14.50
N GLU A 322 24.45 10.50 13.52
CA GLU A 322 22.98 10.30 13.55
C GLU A 322 22.54 9.14 14.46
N LYS A 323 23.47 8.24 14.85
CA LYS A 323 23.15 7.11 15.73
C LYS A 323 22.94 7.52 17.19
N ASN A 324 23.58 8.60 17.63
CA ASN A 324 23.54 9.05 19.02
C ASN A 324 22.32 9.91 19.37
N ASN A 325 21.50 10.30 18.38
CA ASN A 325 20.28 11.09 18.56
C ASN A 325 19.01 10.24 18.48
N VAL A 326 19.07 8.98 18.88
CA VAL A 326 17.90 8.09 18.93
C VAL A 326 17.23 8.23 20.30
N GLU A 327 16.33 9.17 20.44
CA GLU A 327 15.32 9.08 21.50
C GLU A 327 14.27 8.03 21.06
N ILE A 328 14.20 6.97 21.82
CA ILE A 328 13.25 5.87 21.64
C ILE A 328 11.96 6.31 22.36
N HIS A 329 10.87 6.38 21.62
CA HIS A 329 9.51 6.42 22.19
C HIS A 329 8.86 5.06 22.05
#